data_9e66998e749cb506eed30b6bd10f977b
#
_entry.id   9e66998e749cb506eed30b6bd10f977b
#
_cell.length_a   1.000
_cell.length_b   1.000
_cell.length_c   1.000
_cell.angle_alpha   90.00
_cell.angle_beta   90.00
_cell.angle_gamma   90.00
#
_symmetry.space_group_name_H-M   'P 1'
#
loop_
_entity.id
_entity.type
_entity.pdbx_description
1 polymer ?
#
loop_
_entity_poly.entity_id
_entity_poly.type
_entity_poly.pdbx_seq_one_letter_code
_entity_poly.pdbx_strand_id
1 'polypeptide(L)'
;HVGGVVLMAMNDNFVGENTTQAAYDLITSLQEIEAKAAFSPAQGAQSTVYAPLFIGISQEGGGSPNDQILTGLTPLPDQMAIGATWNRTLAQNVGAVMGQELAAIGFNLYLGLSLDILTLTNPAINSDLNTRSFGGDPYWVSEMARAYVAGLHTGSGGRMLVIAKHFPGSGGVDRPANQEISTVRRSLDELKSVELAPFFAVTGGAADVASTVDGLLVSHIRYQGFQGNIRATTSPISLDQKALGQVPSLP
;
A
#
# COMPACT_ATOMS: atom_id res chain seq x y z
N HIS A 1 -22.24 4.42 -10.54
CA HIS A 1 -21.72 3.88 -9.28
C HIS A 1 -20.20 3.91 -9.29
N VAL A 2 -19.58 4.29 -8.18
CA VAL A 2 -18.14 4.14 -7.91
C VAL A 2 -17.94 2.95 -6.98
N GLY A 3 -16.84 2.18 -7.16
CA GLY A 3 -16.57 1.01 -6.32
C GLY A 3 -15.93 1.37 -4.97
N GLY A 4 -15.35 2.57 -4.86
CA GLY A 4 -14.70 3.06 -3.65
C GLY A 4 -14.12 4.44 -3.80
N VAL A 5 -13.61 4.99 -2.70
CA VAL A 5 -12.94 6.28 -2.62
C VAL A 5 -11.68 6.17 -1.75
N VAL A 6 -10.68 7.00 -2.04
CA VAL A 6 -9.50 7.16 -1.20
C VAL A 6 -9.59 8.52 -0.52
N LEU A 7 -9.52 8.52 0.80
CA LEU A 7 -9.55 9.73 1.60
C LEU A 7 -8.12 10.23 1.87
N MET A 8 -7.91 11.52 1.62
CA MET A 8 -6.59 12.16 1.72
C MET A 8 -6.72 13.49 2.44
N ALA A 9 -5.77 13.80 3.32
CA ALA A 9 -5.72 15.07 4.06
C ALA A 9 -5.68 16.29 3.12
N MET A 10 -4.95 16.18 2.01
CA MET A 10 -4.84 17.24 1.00
C MET A 10 -6.16 17.59 0.29
N ASN A 11 -7.19 16.76 0.42
CA ASN A 11 -8.52 16.98 -0.13
C ASN A 11 -9.52 17.46 0.94
N ASP A 12 -9.03 17.98 2.05
CA ASP A 12 -9.82 18.46 3.20
C ASP A 12 -10.79 17.41 3.77
N ASN A 13 -10.46 16.11 3.62
CA ASN A 13 -11.30 15.03 4.12
C ASN A 13 -11.28 14.92 5.65
N PHE A 14 -10.29 15.51 6.30
CA PHE A 14 -10.05 15.45 7.76
C PHE A 14 -9.89 16.85 8.32
N VAL A 15 -10.96 17.63 8.32
CA VAL A 15 -10.93 19.05 8.75
C VAL A 15 -11.28 19.17 10.22
N GLY A 16 -10.58 20.05 10.93
CA GLY A 16 -10.86 20.41 12.31
C GLY A 16 -10.03 19.65 13.36
N GLU A 17 -10.36 19.88 14.63
CA GLU A 17 -9.62 19.34 15.76
C GLU A 17 -9.89 17.84 16.01
N ASN A 18 -11.08 17.35 15.62
CA ASN A 18 -11.52 15.96 15.79
C ASN A 18 -11.46 15.20 14.46
N THR A 19 -10.27 15.03 13.90
CA THR A 19 -10.06 14.40 12.58
C THR A 19 -10.61 12.98 12.48
N THR A 20 -10.50 12.16 13.53
CA THR A 20 -11.06 10.79 13.56
C THR A 20 -12.58 10.77 13.51
N GLN A 21 -13.24 11.67 14.26
CA GLN A 21 -14.70 11.78 14.21
C GLN A 21 -15.18 12.31 12.84
N ALA A 22 -14.48 13.30 12.30
CA ALA A 22 -14.82 13.83 10.96
C ALA A 22 -14.68 12.74 9.88
N ALA A 23 -13.62 11.91 9.94
CA ALA A 23 -13.45 10.78 9.05
C ALA A 23 -14.58 9.75 9.20
N TYR A 24 -14.94 9.38 10.44
CA TYR A 24 -16.02 8.45 10.73
C TYR A 24 -17.38 8.96 10.17
N ASP A 25 -17.70 10.23 10.40
CA ASP A 25 -18.95 10.82 9.93
C ASP A 25 -19.02 10.88 8.40
N LEU A 26 -17.91 11.23 7.75
CA LEU A 26 -17.80 11.22 6.30
C LEU A 26 -17.99 9.82 5.73
N ILE A 27 -17.27 8.83 6.26
CA ILE A 27 -17.34 7.43 5.83
C ILE A 27 -18.75 6.89 6.00
N THR A 28 -19.37 7.14 7.16
CA THR A 28 -20.76 6.73 7.43
C THR A 28 -21.72 7.34 6.42
N SER A 29 -21.60 8.63 6.14
CA SER A 29 -22.43 9.31 5.15
C SER A 29 -22.27 8.73 3.74
N LEU A 30 -21.05 8.43 3.33
CA LEU A 30 -20.76 7.81 2.01
C LEU A 30 -21.39 6.43 1.89
N GLN A 31 -21.25 5.58 2.91
CA GLN A 31 -21.84 4.23 2.94
C GLN A 31 -23.39 4.29 2.96
N GLU A 32 -23.97 5.24 3.69
CA GLU A 32 -25.42 5.43 3.70
C GLU A 32 -25.97 5.88 2.33
N ILE A 33 -25.26 6.78 1.65
CA ILE A 33 -25.66 7.23 0.29
C ILE A 33 -25.65 6.05 -0.67
N GLU A 34 -24.60 5.22 -0.65
CA GLU A 34 -24.50 4.04 -1.50
C GLU A 34 -25.59 3.01 -1.17
N ALA A 35 -25.82 2.74 0.11
CA ALA A 35 -26.90 1.85 0.55
C ALA A 35 -28.28 2.33 0.08
N LYS A 36 -28.58 3.62 0.27
CA LYS A 36 -29.85 4.22 -0.20
C LYS A 36 -30.00 4.11 -1.72
N ALA A 37 -28.92 4.33 -2.47
CA ALA A 37 -28.94 4.21 -3.94
C ALA A 37 -29.17 2.75 -4.39
N ALA A 38 -28.60 1.77 -3.69
CA ALA A 38 -28.75 0.35 -4.01
C ALA A 38 -30.16 -0.18 -3.67
N PHE A 39 -30.76 0.27 -2.55
CA PHE A 39 -32.09 -0.20 -2.09
C PHE A 39 -33.26 0.62 -2.63
N SER A 40 -33.02 1.73 -3.29
CA SER A 40 -34.05 2.57 -3.91
C SER A 40 -33.72 2.82 -5.40
N PRO A 41 -33.70 1.78 -6.23
CA PRO A 41 -33.36 1.93 -7.63
C PRO A 41 -34.41 2.81 -8.32
N ALA A 42 -33.96 3.67 -9.23
CA ALA A 42 -34.88 4.46 -10.09
C ALA A 42 -35.85 3.53 -10.82
N GLN A 43 -37.09 3.97 -11.08
CA GLN A 43 -38.10 3.19 -11.78
C GLN A 43 -37.53 2.64 -13.11
N GLY A 44 -37.51 1.32 -13.27
CA GLY A 44 -37.01 0.64 -14.45
C GLY A 44 -35.55 0.13 -14.36
N ALA A 45 -34.84 0.43 -13.28
CA ALA A 45 -33.54 -0.18 -13.03
C ALA A 45 -33.70 -1.60 -12.45
N GLN A 46 -32.87 -2.53 -12.89
CA GLN A 46 -32.78 -3.84 -12.24
C GLN A 46 -32.29 -3.66 -10.80
N SER A 47 -32.81 -4.46 -9.87
CA SER A 47 -32.32 -4.50 -8.48
C SER A 47 -30.81 -4.70 -8.49
N THR A 48 -30.07 -3.72 -8.01
CA THR A 48 -28.61 -3.80 -7.86
C THR A 48 -28.30 -4.52 -6.55
N VAL A 49 -27.34 -5.44 -6.60
CA VAL A 49 -26.81 -6.04 -5.38
C VAL A 49 -26.05 -4.94 -4.63
N TYR A 50 -26.40 -4.72 -3.37
CA TYR A 50 -25.66 -3.78 -2.52
C TYR A 50 -24.24 -4.30 -2.28
N ALA A 51 -23.25 -3.49 -2.60
CA ALA A 51 -21.86 -3.70 -2.25
C ALA A 51 -21.35 -2.46 -1.53
N PRO A 52 -20.86 -2.58 -0.28
CA PRO A 52 -20.26 -1.45 0.42
C PRO A 52 -19.10 -0.85 -0.38
N LEU A 53 -18.91 0.47 -0.26
CA LEU A 53 -17.78 1.15 -0.89
C LEU A 53 -16.46 0.68 -0.24
N PHE A 54 -15.45 0.53 -1.07
CA PHE A 54 -14.07 0.52 -0.57
C PHE A 54 -13.69 1.92 -0.13
N ILE A 55 -13.33 2.07 1.14
CA ILE A 55 -12.87 3.34 1.72
C ILE A 55 -11.38 3.18 2.05
N GLY A 56 -10.55 3.79 1.22
CA GLY A 56 -9.09 3.65 1.26
C GLY A 56 -8.40 4.78 2.00
N ILE A 57 -7.29 4.45 2.67
CA ILE A 57 -6.37 5.41 3.28
C ILE A 57 -4.92 4.91 3.14
N SER A 58 -3.98 5.86 3.03
CA SER A 58 -2.54 5.61 3.21
C SER A 58 -2.12 6.19 4.57
N GLN A 59 -1.84 5.32 5.53
CA GLN A 59 -1.42 5.67 6.90
C GLN A 59 -0.22 4.81 7.24
N GLU A 60 1.00 5.37 7.18
CA GLU A 60 2.23 4.55 7.16
C GLU A 60 3.06 4.67 8.44
N GLY A 61 2.61 5.48 9.39
CA GLY A 61 3.30 5.76 10.64
C GLY A 61 4.37 6.86 10.52
N GLY A 62 4.84 7.32 11.68
CA GLY A 62 5.84 8.38 11.77
C GLY A 62 5.30 9.80 11.66
N GLY A 63 4.00 9.98 11.53
CA GLY A 63 3.37 11.29 11.40
C GLY A 63 3.48 11.88 9.99
N SER A 64 3.41 13.21 9.89
CA SER A 64 3.51 13.89 8.60
C SER A 64 4.92 13.74 7.98
N PRO A 65 5.04 13.52 6.67
CA PRO A 65 3.97 13.49 5.65
C PRO A 65 3.36 12.10 5.39
N ASN A 66 3.74 11.07 6.14
CA ASN A 66 3.40 9.68 5.86
C ASN A 66 1.98 9.32 6.31
N ASP A 67 1.43 10.07 7.26
CA ASP A 67 0.12 9.85 7.82
C ASP A 67 -0.90 10.88 7.33
N GLN A 68 -2.10 10.42 7.03
CA GLN A 68 -3.23 11.27 6.65
C GLN A 68 -3.98 11.79 7.89
N ILE A 69 -4.15 10.94 8.89
CA ILE A 69 -4.76 11.30 10.19
C ILE A 69 -3.64 11.47 11.20
N LEU A 70 -3.43 12.70 11.66
CA LEU A 70 -2.32 13.07 12.55
C LEU A 70 -2.72 13.11 14.02
N THR A 71 -4.03 13.16 14.34
CA THR A 71 -4.53 13.27 15.71
C THR A 71 -5.68 12.31 15.95
N GLY A 72 -5.79 11.82 17.19
CA GLY A 72 -6.87 10.92 17.59
C GLY A 72 -6.60 9.43 17.36
N LEU A 73 -5.49 9.07 16.70
CA LEU A 73 -4.96 7.71 16.61
C LEU A 73 -3.74 7.54 17.51
N THR A 74 -3.40 6.29 17.83
CA THR A 74 -2.13 5.97 18.49
C THR A 74 -0.96 6.38 17.59
N PRO A 75 -0.01 7.21 18.07
CA PRO A 75 1.19 7.53 17.30
C PRO A 75 2.03 6.27 17.09
N LEU A 76 2.03 5.76 15.86
CA LEU A 76 2.79 4.57 15.50
C LEU A 76 4.11 4.95 14.83
N PRO A 77 5.18 4.17 15.03
CA PRO A 77 6.46 4.40 14.37
C PRO A 77 6.35 4.16 12.85
N ASP A 78 7.24 4.78 12.09
CA ASP A 78 7.40 4.50 10.67
C ASP A 78 7.98 3.09 10.41
N GLN A 79 7.90 2.65 9.16
CA GLN A 79 8.34 1.32 8.77
C GLN A 79 9.84 1.09 9.01
N MET A 80 10.68 2.12 8.85
CA MET A 80 12.11 1.99 9.09
C MET A 80 12.43 1.78 10.58
N ALA A 81 11.74 2.48 11.46
CA ALA A 81 11.88 2.29 12.90
C ALA A 81 11.44 0.87 13.32
N ILE A 82 10.34 0.36 12.72
CA ILE A 82 9.90 -1.02 12.94
C ILE A 82 10.96 -2.00 12.43
N GLY A 83 11.46 -1.80 11.20
CA GLY A 83 12.48 -2.64 10.58
C GLY A 83 13.78 -2.70 11.39
N ALA A 84 14.22 -1.57 11.95
CA ALA A 84 15.41 -1.47 12.79
C ALA A 84 15.34 -2.29 14.08
N THR A 85 14.16 -2.72 14.50
CA THR A 85 13.98 -3.59 15.67
C THR A 85 14.32 -5.04 15.43
N TRP A 86 14.31 -5.51 14.17
CA TRP A 86 14.49 -6.91 13.78
C TRP A 86 13.51 -7.85 14.51
N ASN A 87 12.36 -7.33 14.92
CA ASN A 87 11.38 -8.01 15.78
C ASN A 87 10.03 -8.16 15.09
N ARG A 88 9.75 -9.36 14.58
CA ARG A 88 8.48 -9.70 13.90
C ARG A 88 7.25 -9.50 14.78
N THR A 89 7.36 -9.83 16.06
CA THR A 89 6.24 -9.65 17.01
C THR A 89 5.89 -8.18 17.16
N LEU A 90 6.90 -7.30 17.21
CA LEU A 90 6.66 -5.86 17.25
C LEU A 90 6.01 -5.36 15.97
N ALA A 91 6.48 -5.81 14.80
CA ALA A 91 5.87 -5.45 13.51
C ALA A 91 4.39 -5.89 13.46
N GLN A 92 4.09 -7.11 13.92
CA GLN A 92 2.72 -7.62 14.01
C GLN A 92 1.85 -6.79 14.95
N ASN A 93 2.35 -6.43 16.12
CA ASN A 93 1.62 -5.62 17.09
C ASN A 93 1.31 -4.22 16.54
N VAL A 94 2.27 -3.57 15.88
CA VAL A 94 2.05 -2.26 15.24
C VAL A 94 0.99 -2.37 14.14
N GLY A 95 1.08 -3.39 13.29
CA GLY A 95 0.06 -3.67 12.28
C GLY A 95 -1.32 -3.91 12.90
N ALA A 96 -1.39 -4.63 14.04
CA ALA A 96 -2.67 -4.90 14.72
C ALA A 96 -3.31 -3.63 15.26
N VAL A 97 -2.56 -2.73 15.88
CA VAL A 97 -3.07 -1.43 16.35
C VAL A 97 -3.57 -0.61 15.16
N MET A 98 -2.78 -0.50 14.10
CA MET A 98 -3.17 0.23 12.88
C MET A 98 -4.47 -0.33 12.28
N GLY A 99 -4.55 -1.65 12.10
CA GLY A 99 -5.73 -2.32 11.55
C GLY A 99 -6.97 -2.12 12.41
N GLN A 100 -6.83 -2.22 13.74
CA GLN A 100 -7.92 -2.03 14.69
C GLN A 100 -8.47 -0.59 14.66
N GLU A 101 -7.60 0.40 14.73
CA GLU A 101 -8.00 1.81 14.80
C GLU A 101 -8.62 2.29 13.48
N LEU A 102 -8.01 1.97 12.33
CA LEU A 102 -8.56 2.34 11.03
C LEU A 102 -9.90 1.65 10.74
N ALA A 103 -10.03 0.37 11.07
CA ALA A 103 -11.28 -0.36 10.91
C ALA A 103 -12.40 0.16 11.86
N ALA A 104 -12.06 0.68 13.05
CA ALA A 104 -13.01 1.30 13.96
C ALA A 104 -13.59 2.61 13.41
N ILE A 105 -12.80 3.37 12.63
CA ILE A 105 -13.26 4.59 11.93
C ILE A 105 -14.13 4.24 10.70
N GLY A 106 -13.98 3.02 10.15
CA GLY A 106 -14.74 2.56 8.98
C GLY A 106 -13.92 2.39 7.69
N PHE A 107 -12.59 2.58 7.75
CA PHE A 107 -11.73 2.22 6.63
C PHE A 107 -11.70 0.71 6.44
N ASN A 108 -11.74 0.28 5.17
CA ASN A 108 -11.71 -1.13 4.79
C ASN A 108 -10.70 -1.44 3.68
N LEU A 109 -9.88 -0.45 3.30
CA LEU A 109 -8.82 -0.59 2.30
C LEU A 109 -7.57 0.18 2.77
N TYR A 110 -6.51 -0.55 3.08
CA TYR A 110 -5.23 0.03 3.47
C TYR A 110 -4.30 0.11 2.26
N LEU A 111 -4.02 1.33 1.81
CA LEU A 111 -3.10 1.62 0.70
C LEU A 111 -1.71 1.94 1.26
N GLY A 112 -1.15 0.99 1.94
CA GLY A 112 0.09 1.17 2.64
C GLY A 112 0.96 -0.06 2.56
N LEU A 113 2.00 -0.07 3.40
CA LEU A 113 3.03 -1.09 3.42
C LEU A 113 3.89 -1.00 2.15
N SER A 114 4.90 -0.16 2.20
CA SER A 114 5.96 -0.17 1.19
C SER A 114 6.83 -1.41 1.39
N LEU A 115 6.97 -2.19 0.32
CA LEU A 115 7.87 -3.34 0.26
C LEU A 115 9.16 -3.01 -0.49
N ASP A 116 9.39 -1.74 -0.76
CA ASP A 116 10.56 -1.26 -1.46
C ASP A 116 11.84 -1.51 -0.66
N ILE A 117 12.85 -2.04 -1.32
CA ILE A 117 14.17 -2.27 -0.73
C ILE A 117 14.99 -0.99 -0.82
N LEU A 118 15.35 -0.41 0.32
CA LEU A 118 16.13 0.82 0.36
C LEU A 118 17.56 0.57 -0.11
N THR A 119 17.90 1.12 -1.26
CA THR A 119 19.24 1.05 -1.82
C THR A 119 20.02 2.31 -1.45
N LEU A 120 21.08 2.19 -0.68
CA LEU A 120 21.88 3.31 -0.15
C LEU A 120 22.76 4.02 -1.19
N THR A 121 22.70 3.66 -2.46
CA THR A 121 23.57 4.20 -3.52
C THR A 121 23.42 5.68 -3.76
N ASN A 122 22.23 6.26 -3.49
CA ASN A 122 22.01 7.70 -3.55
C ASN A 122 20.83 8.11 -2.65
N PRO A 123 21.10 8.63 -1.44
CA PRO A 123 20.05 9.05 -0.51
C PRO A 123 19.11 10.14 -1.05
N ALA A 124 19.61 11.01 -1.94
CA ALA A 124 18.79 12.07 -2.53
C ALA A 124 17.72 11.52 -3.51
N ILE A 125 17.98 10.39 -4.14
CA ILE A 125 17.04 9.75 -5.06
C ILE A 125 15.91 9.06 -4.30
N ASN A 126 16.22 8.48 -3.14
CA ASN A 126 15.27 7.76 -2.30
C ASN A 126 14.54 8.66 -1.29
N SER A 127 14.57 9.99 -1.49
CA SER A 127 13.93 10.94 -0.57
C SER A 127 12.42 10.70 -0.40
N ASP A 128 11.73 10.25 -1.45
CA ASP A 128 10.29 9.98 -1.40
C ASP A 128 9.97 8.67 -0.64
N LEU A 129 10.87 7.72 -0.68
CA LEU A 129 10.73 6.47 0.07
C LEU A 129 11.08 6.69 1.55
N ASN A 130 12.19 7.35 1.82
CA ASN A 130 12.66 7.77 3.14
C ASN A 130 12.42 6.70 4.21
N THR A 131 11.71 7.03 5.30
CA THR A 131 11.41 6.14 6.42
C THR A 131 10.26 5.15 6.16
N ARG A 132 9.64 5.19 4.98
CA ARG A 132 8.54 4.30 4.58
C ARG A 132 8.97 2.91 4.09
N SER A 133 10.22 2.52 4.30
CA SER A 133 10.75 1.18 4.01
C SER A 133 11.17 0.48 5.30
N PHE A 134 10.95 -0.83 5.40
CA PHE A 134 11.49 -1.63 6.53
C PHE A 134 13.02 -1.77 6.51
N GLY A 135 13.68 -1.38 5.41
CA GLY A 135 15.15 -1.39 5.30
C GLY A 135 15.68 -1.81 3.93
N GLY A 136 16.96 -2.16 3.90
CA GLY A 136 17.69 -2.50 2.67
C GLY A 136 17.97 -4.00 2.45
N ASP A 137 17.58 -4.86 3.39
CA ASP A 137 17.78 -6.32 3.26
C ASP A 137 16.46 -7.01 2.85
N PRO A 138 16.41 -7.67 1.67
CA PRO A 138 15.18 -8.29 1.15
C PRO A 138 14.58 -9.34 2.08
N TYR A 139 15.41 -10.11 2.79
CA TYR A 139 14.93 -11.12 3.72
C TYR A 139 14.20 -10.47 4.91
N TRP A 140 14.82 -9.45 5.53
CA TRP A 140 14.21 -8.78 6.69
C TRP A 140 13.00 -7.95 6.32
N VAL A 141 13.02 -7.28 5.17
CA VAL A 141 11.81 -6.59 4.66
C VAL A 141 10.67 -7.58 4.49
N SER A 142 10.94 -8.77 3.92
CA SER A 142 9.96 -9.85 3.78
C SER A 142 9.37 -10.32 5.11
N GLU A 143 10.22 -10.55 6.11
CA GLU A 143 9.80 -11.02 7.42
C GLU A 143 8.99 -9.99 8.21
N MET A 144 9.40 -8.72 8.17
CA MET A 144 8.66 -7.63 8.79
C MET A 144 7.32 -7.40 8.08
N ALA A 145 7.30 -7.47 6.74
CA ALA A 145 6.11 -7.32 5.95
C ALA A 145 5.05 -8.39 6.27
N ARG A 146 5.43 -9.67 6.29
CA ARG A 146 4.52 -10.76 6.67
C ARG A 146 3.87 -10.52 8.03
N ALA A 147 4.70 -10.18 9.02
CA ALA A 147 4.24 -9.94 10.38
C ALA A 147 3.29 -8.74 10.45
N TYR A 148 3.64 -7.64 9.78
CA TYR A 148 2.83 -6.43 9.75
C TYR A 148 1.47 -6.66 9.06
N VAL A 149 1.45 -7.37 7.92
CA VAL A 149 0.22 -7.75 7.19
C VAL A 149 -0.69 -8.62 8.07
N ALA A 150 -0.12 -9.66 8.73
CA ALA A 150 -0.86 -10.48 9.66
C ALA A 150 -1.44 -9.66 10.82
N GLY A 151 -0.71 -8.65 11.28
CA GLY A 151 -1.19 -7.68 12.28
C GLY A 151 -2.39 -6.87 11.78
N LEU A 152 -2.29 -6.28 10.58
CA LEU A 152 -3.38 -5.50 9.97
C LEU A 152 -4.68 -6.33 9.85
N HIS A 153 -4.58 -7.55 9.34
CA HIS A 153 -5.73 -8.44 9.19
C HIS A 153 -6.34 -8.84 10.55
N THR A 154 -5.50 -9.26 11.49
CA THR A 154 -6.00 -9.65 12.83
C THR A 154 -6.57 -8.47 13.59
N GLY A 155 -5.92 -7.32 13.60
CA GLY A 155 -6.37 -6.11 14.28
C GLY A 155 -7.68 -5.57 13.72
N SER A 156 -7.85 -5.59 12.41
CA SER A 156 -9.11 -5.20 11.76
C SER A 156 -10.23 -6.23 11.90
N GLY A 157 -9.95 -7.42 12.43
CA GLY A 157 -10.89 -8.54 12.44
C GLY A 157 -11.24 -9.03 11.03
N GLY A 158 -10.29 -8.98 10.10
CA GLY A 158 -10.45 -9.38 8.70
C GLY A 158 -11.32 -8.42 7.87
N ARG A 159 -11.56 -7.19 8.35
CA ARG A 159 -12.42 -6.21 7.66
C ARG A 159 -11.64 -5.25 6.76
N MET A 160 -10.33 -5.35 6.70
CA MET A 160 -9.46 -4.46 5.93
C MET A 160 -8.71 -5.24 4.87
N LEU A 161 -8.82 -4.81 3.62
CA LEU A 161 -7.96 -5.25 2.53
C LEU A 161 -6.63 -4.51 2.60
N VAL A 162 -5.55 -5.23 2.42
CA VAL A 162 -4.17 -4.71 2.49
C VAL A 162 -3.54 -4.70 1.10
N ILE A 163 -3.13 -3.52 0.64
CA ILE A 163 -2.49 -3.32 -0.66
C ILE A 163 -1.02 -2.98 -0.45
N ALA A 164 -0.14 -3.87 -0.88
CA ALA A 164 1.31 -3.62 -0.83
C ALA A 164 1.79 -2.79 -2.02
N LYS A 165 2.81 -1.96 -1.79
CA LYS A 165 3.37 -1.04 -2.80
C LYS A 165 4.89 -0.92 -2.67
N HIS A 166 5.58 -0.43 -3.66
CA HIS A 166 5.21 -0.02 -5.03
C HIS A 166 5.69 -1.11 -6.00
N PHE A 167 4.80 -2.04 -6.31
CA PHE A 167 5.14 -3.22 -7.12
C PHE A 167 5.68 -2.84 -8.50
N PRO A 168 6.74 -3.50 -9.01
CA PRO A 168 7.55 -4.59 -8.46
C PRO A 168 8.76 -4.15 -7.60
N GLY A 169 8.79 -2.93 -7.11
CA GLY A 169 9.79 -2.37 -6.20
C GLY A 169 10.45 -1.10 -6.76
N SER A 170 10.42 0.00 -6.01
CA SER A 170 10.92 1.31 -6.43
C SER A 170 12.22 1.74 -5.74
N GLY A 171 12.77 0.92 -4.84
CA GLY A 171 13.96 1.30 -4.05
C GLY A 171 15.25 1.46 -4.83
N GLY A 172 15.35 0.87 -6.04
CA GLY A 172 16.50 0.95 -6.92
C GLY A 172 16.39 1.94 -8.09
N VAL A 173 15.51 2.95 -8.02
CA VAL A 173 15.30 3.94 -9.08
C VAL A 173 16.53 4.82 -9.32
N ASP A 174 16.69 5.27 -10.57
CA ASP A 174 17.82 6.12 -11.01
C ASP A 174 17.59 7.62 -10.79
N ARG A 175 16.36 8.04 -10.45
CA ARG A 175 15.99 9.45 -10.22
C ARG A 175 14.73 9.56 -9.39
N PRO A 176 14.50 10.73 -8.72
CA PRO A 176 13.26 10.98 -7.99
C PRO A 176 12.02 10.98 -8.90
N ALA A 177 10.89 10.53 -8.35
CA ALA A 177 9.63 10.39 -9.09
C ALA A 177 9.05 11.73 -9.59
N ASN A 178 9.45 12.85 -8.98
CA ASN A 178 8.98 14.19 -9.32
C ASN A 178 9.72 14.84 -10.52
N GLN A 179 10.75 14.20 -11.07
CA GLN A 179 11.52 14.73 -12.21
C GLN A 179 11.04 14.16 -13.54
N GLU A 180 11.07 12.83 -13.66
CA GLU A 180 10.66 12.08 -14.85
C GLU A 180 10.28 10.66 -14.44
N ILE A 181 9.72 9.89 -15.38
CA ILE A 181 9.50 8.46 -15.17
C ILE A 181 10.83 7.78 -14.87
N SER A 182 10.99 7.35 -13.64
CA SER A 182 12.20 6.72 -13.11
C SER A 182 12.44 5.35 -13.74
N THR A 183 13.66 4.83 -13.63
CA THR A 183 14.03 3.51 -14.15
C THR A 183 14.79 2.72 -13.10
N VAL A 184 14.41 1.46 -12.89
CA VAL A 184 15.21 0.47 -12.18
C VAL A 184 16.07 -0.29 -13.19
N ARG A 185 17.40 -0.10 -13.12
CA ARG A 185 18.37 -0.67 -14.05
C ARG A 185 18.95 -1.96 -13.51
N ARG A 186 18.09 -2.95 -13.29
CA ARG A 186 18.47 -4.30 -12.82
C ARG A 186 18.03 -5.35 -13.82
N SER A 187 18.81 -6.42 -13.93
CA SER A 187 18.40 -7.63 -14.66
C SER A 187 17.17 -8.27 -14.01
N LEU A 188 16.52 -9.17 -14.70
CA LEU A 188 15.37 -9.89 -14.15
C LEU A 188 15.74 -10.73 -12.92
N ASP A 189 16.93 -11.34 -12.93
CA ASP A 189 17.40 -12.16 -11.80
C ASP A 189 17.71 -11.30 -10.56
N GLU A 190 18.30 -10.12 -10.77
CA GLU A 190 18.49 -9.16 -9.67
C GLU A 190 17.16 -8.62 -9.13
N LEU A 191 16.18 -8.34 -10.02
CA LEU A 191 14.82 -7.95 -9.58
C LEU A 191 14.19 -9.06 -8.74
N LYS A 192 14.30 -10.32 -9.14
CA LYS A 192 13.75 -11.46 -8.39
C LYS A 192 14.37 -11.60 -7.01
N SER A 193 15.68 -11.41 -6.90
CA SER A 193 16.41 -11.60 -5.65
C SER A 193 16.34 -10.41 -4.70
N VAL A 194 16.03 -9.21 -5.19
CA VAL A 194 16.02 -7.97 -4.39
C VAL A 194 14.62 -7.39 -4.35
N GLU A 195 14.17 -6.71 -5.42
CA GLU A 195 12.93 -5.93 -5.38
C GLU A 195 11.67 -6.79 -5.23
N LEU A 196 11.62 -7.93 -5.94
CA LEU A 196 10.44 -8.82 -5.94
C LEU A 196 10.38 -9.74 -4.73
N ALA A 197 11.49 -10.01 -4.06
CA ALA A 197 11.53 -10.96 -2.95
C ALA A 197 10.50 -10.66 -1.84
N PRO A 198 10.32 -9.41 -1.35
CA PRO A 198 9.29 -9.10 -0.37
C PRO A 198 7.86 -9.27 -0.89
N PHE A 199 7.63 -8.98 -2.18
CA PHE A 199 6.30 -9.18 -2.78
C PHE A 199 5.96 -10.66 -2.88
N PHE A 200 6.89 -11.51 -3.28
CA PHE A 200 6.69 -12.96 -3.26
C PHE A 200 6.38 -13.49 -1.86
N ALA A 201 7.03 -12.91 -0.85
CA ALA A 201 6.85 -13.30 0.53
C ALA A 201 5.44 -13.06 1.07
N VAL A 202 4.74 -12.03 0.56
CA VAL A 202 3.38 -11.66 1.00
C VAL A 202 2.30 -12.01 -0.03
N THR A 203 2.65 -12.76 -1.07
CA THR A 203 1.71 -13.28 -2.07
C THR A 203 1.77 -14.81 -2.09
N GLY A 204 2.14 -15.45 -3.21
CA GLY A 204 2.21 -16.92 -3.34
C GLY A 204 3.19 -17.62 -2.39
N GLY A 205 4.21 -16.91 -1.88
CA GLY A 205 5.14 -17.41 -0.87
C GLY A 205 4.75 -17.14 0.59
N ALA A 206 3.55 -16.58 0.83
CA ALA A 206 3.08 -16.32 2.20
C ALA A 206 2.88 -17.63 2.96
N ALA A 207 3.21 -17.61 4.26
CA ALA A 207 3.14 -18.80 5.12
C ALA A 207 1.68 -19.18 5.46
N ASP A 208 0.80 -18.17 5.50
CA ASP A 208 -0.61 -18.30 5.83
C ASP A 208 -1.44 -17.17 5.20
N VAL A 209 -2.76 -17.31 5.24
CA VAL A 209 -3.70 -16.32 4.68
C VAL A 209 -3.60 -14.97 5.38
N ALA A 210 -3.32 -14.93 6.68
CA ALA A 210 -3.26 -13.68 7.43
C ALA A 210 -2.04 -12.83 7.01
N SER A 211 -0.95 -13.45 6.57
CA SER A 211 0.26 -12.77 6.07
C SER A 211 0.24 -12.49 4.56
N THR A 212 -0.86 -12.81 3.88
CA THR A 212 -1.04 -12.57 2.43
C THR A 212 -1.73 -11.23 2.19
N VAL A 213 -1.17 -10.41 1.30
CA VAL A 213 -1.81 -9.15 0.87
C VAL A 213 -2.94 -9.42 -0.12
N ASP A 214 -3.95 -8.55 -0.12
CA ASP A 214 -5.14 -8.67 -0.98
C ASP A 214 -4.92 -8.07 -2.38
N GLY A 215 -3.89 -7.25 -2.53
CA GLY A 215 -3.55 -6.67 -3.82
C GLY A 215 -2.19 -5.96 -3.83
N LEU A 216 -1.80 -5.56 -5.03
CA LEU A 216 -0.54 -4.87 -5.29
C LEU A 216 -0.79 -3.55 -6.01
N LEU A 217 -0.20 -2.46 -5.52
CA LEU A 217 -0.18 -1.17 -6.21
C LEU A 217 1.04 -1.10 -7.13
N VAL A 218 0.76 -1.08 -8.43
CA VAL A 218 1.81 -1.06 -9.46
C VAL A 218 2.42 0.33 -9.57
N SER A 219 3.74 0.42 -9.50
CA SER A 219 4.50 1.66 -9.66
C SER A 219 4.48 2.18 -11.11
N HIS A 220 4.58 3.51 -11.27
CA HIS A 220 4.61 4.16 -12.58
C HIS A 220 6.05 4.43 -13.04
N ILE A 221 6.89 3.38 -13.06
CA ILE A 221 8.31 3.44 -13.41
C ILE A 221 8.68 2.37 -14.44
N ARG A 222 9.89 2.44 -14.98
CA ARG A 222 10.42 1.50 -15.98
C ARG A 222 11.35 0.48 -15.31
N TYR A 223 11.37 -0.75 -15.84
CA TYR A 223 12.22 -1.83 -15.33
C TYR A 223 12.98 -2.51 -16.46
N GLN A 224 14.30 -2.39 -16.46
CA GLN A 224 15.12 -2.98 -17.50
C GLN A 224 14.96 -4.50 -17.57
N GLY A 225 14.84 -5.19 -16.44
CA GLY A 225 14.69 -6.64 -16.40
C GLY A 225 13.41 -7.17 -17.03
N PHE A 226 12.32 -6.38 -17.06
CA PHE A 226 11.07 -6.75 -17.73
C PHE A 226 10.96 -6.23 -19.15
N GLN A 227 11.50 -5.03 -19.40
CA GLN A 227 11.25 -4.27 -20.64
C GLN A 227 12.46 -4.24 -21.57
N GLY A 228 13.61 -4.79 -21.17
CA GLY A 228 14.84 -4.83 -21.96
C GLY A 228 15.49 -3.44 -22.08
N ASN A 229 15.77 -3.03 -23.30
CA ASN A 229 16.46 -1.76 -23.55
C ASN A 229 15.52 -0.56 -23.35
N ILE A 230 15.70 0.16 -22.27
CA ILE A 230 14.89 1.31 -21.89
C ILE A 230 15.27 2.54 -22.74
N ARG A 231 14.27 3.12 -23.38
CA ARG A 231 14.35 4.37 -24.14
C ARG A 231 13.42 5.43 -23.54
N ALA A 232 13.58 6.69 -23.94
CA ALA A 232 12.68 7.77 -23.52
C ALA A 232 11.21 7.49 -23.84
N THR A 233 10.95 6.74 -24.91
CA THR A 233 9.61 6.33 -25.37
C THR A 233 9.09 5.05 -24.73
N THR A 234 9.88 4.35 -23.89
CA THR A 234 9.42 3.15 -23.20
C THR A 234 8.36 3.57 -22.15
N SER A 235 7.19 2.97 -22.23
CA SER A 235 6.12 3.20 -21.26
C SER A 235 6.51 2.72 -19.86
N PRO A 236 5.99 3.32 -18.78
CA PRO A 236 6.13 2.74 -17.45
C PRO A 236 5.42 1.39 -17.36
N ILE A 237 5.84 0.52 -16.44
CA ILE A 237 5.32 -0.85 -16.31
C ILE A 237 3.80 -0.87 -16.11
N SER A 238 3.24 0.11 -15.40
CA SER A 238 1.80 0.22 -15.16
C SER A 238 0.96 0.39 -16.45
N LEU A 239 1.58 0.78 -17.56
CA LEU A 239 0.96 0.93 -18.88
C LEU A 239 1.50 -0.07 -19.91
N ASP A 240 2.39 -0.98 -19.50
CA ASP A 240 2.99 -2.00 -20.36
C ASP A 240 2.34 -3.37 -20.11
N GLN A 241 1.31 -3.67 -20.88
CA GLN A 241 0.56 -4.93 -20.76
C GLN A 241 1.45 -6.17 -20.94
N LYS A 242 2.48 -6.09 -21.79
CA LYS A 242 3.40 -7.20 -22.03
C LYS A 242 4.29 -7.44 -20.81
N ALA A 243 4.82 -6.38 -20.22
CA ALA A 243 5.65 -6.47 -19.02
C ALA A 243 4.83 -6.95 -17.81
N LEU A 244 3.63 -6.40 -17.59
CA LEU A 244 2.72 -6.86 -16.56
C LEU A 244 2.32 -8.33 -16.73
N GLY A 245 2.11 -8.79 -17.96
CA GLY A 245 1.76 -10.19 -18.23
C GLY A 245 2.87 -11.20 -17.93
N GLN A 246 4.11 -10.76 -17.74
CA GLN A 246 5.22 -11.63 -17.33
C GLN A 246 5.23 -11.89 -15.81
N VAL A 247 4.63 -11.03 -15.02
CA VAL A 247 4.66 -11.09 -13.56
C VAL A 247 3.98 -12.34 -12.98
N PRO A 248 2.77 -12.74 -13.43
CA PRO A 248 2.09 -13.94 -12.91
C PRO A 248 2.84 -15.24 -13.22
N SER A 249 3.77 -15.24 -14.17
CA SER A 249 4.59 -16.41 -14.52
C SER A 249 5.92 -16.49 -13.75
N LEU A 250 6.17 -15.54 -12.86
CA LEU A 250 7.32 -15.60 -11.96
C LEU A 250 7.02 -16.56 -10.81
N PRO A 251 8.00 -17.34 -10.37
CA PRO A 251 7.82 -18.32 -9.31
C PRO A 251 7.51 -17.69 -7.96
#